data_a16cf194c7b9325491068c4b2804cb04
#
_entry.id   a16cf194c7b9325491068c4b2804cb04
#
_cell.length_a   1.000
_cell.length_b   1.000
_cell.length_c   1.000
_cell.angle_alpha   90.00
_cell.angle_beta   90.00
_cell.angle_gamma   90.00
#
_symmetry.space_group_name_H-M   'P 1'
#
loop_
_entity.id
_entity.type
_entity.pdbx_description
1 polymer ?
#
loop_
_entity_poly.entity_id
_entity_poly.type
_entity_poly.pdbx_seq_one_letter_code
_entity_poly.pdbx_strand_id
1 'polypeptide(L)'
;ISNKNLIISEFRSSIIDRNGDLIAKTIITNNVGINPNLVIDKKKLLINLKLIFPEKKIIEFEKIEKNLNSKKFFYLKKKINQDQLEELNLLGDKSIIVEQKISRIYPHQNLFSHIIGQIDDNNIGISGIEKSFDEELKKNNIPLRLTLDTNIQYLIREELKKYEEIFQNLGSAAILMDINSGDIISLVSLPDFNLNKREEISDINFINRATKGVYEFGSVFKTFTLAAAFDEKIIEPQTEFVDLPKSLTCAGFPIREYDNKIPSNLTAEQILVRSGNIGSVRIGQKVGEEKFKLFLSKIGVLDEINFDIEEVGKPIKFNWGKCPLATASFGHGITTTLLQLAKAYAIITNGGYKINPTTIVKTRNLNDKKQILNDDVSKKILPILRKIVTTKEGTASLANVNGYEIGGKTGTAQKSIAGSYSKKKINTFVSIFPTSNPKFVLAVMLDEPKTNKDYIYHYRDGSNIKYKGTPFNTAGWTTVEVTGQIIENIGPILATKY
;
A
#
# COMPACT_ATOMS: atom_id res chain seq x y z
N ILE A 1 -36.92 -30.65 -8.93
CA ILE A 1 -37.45 -29.70 -7.89
C ILE A 1 -36.49 -29.56 -6.70
N SER A 2 -35.33 -30.25 -6.67
CA SER A 2 -34.43 -30.20 -5.48
C SER A 2 -33.28 -29.15 -5.52
N ASN A 3 -33.12 -28.43 -6.61
CA ASN A 3 -31.91 -27.55 -6.77
C ASN A 3 -32.06 -26.11 -6.30
N LYS A 4 -33.28 -25.64 -5.96
CA LYS A 4 -33.46 -24.23 -5.54
C LYS A 4 -32.99 -23.94 -4.10
N ASN A 5 -33.03 -24.90 -3.21
CA ASN A 5 -32.69 -24.67 -1.79
C ASN A 5 -31.20 -24.82 -1.46
N LEU A 6 -30.42 -25.50 -2.30
CA LEU A 6 -28.95 -25.63 -2.16
C LEU A 6 -28.20 -24.35 -2.56
N ILE A 7 -28.78 -23.56 -3.47
CA ILE A 7 -28.15 -22.38 -4.04
C ILE A 7 -28.03 -21.20 -3.04
N ILE A 8 -28.98 -21.07 -2.12
CA ILE A 8 -29.04 -19.91 -1.19
C ILE A 8 -27.95 -19.97 -0.12
N SER A 9 -27.56 -21.18 0.32
CA SER A 9 -26.55 -21.35 1.39
C SER A 9 -25.10 -21.10 0.93
N GLU A 10 -24.86 -20.99 -0.38
CA GLU A 10 -23.52 -20.79 -0.94
C GLU A 10 -23.23 -19.34 -1.38
N PHE A 11 -24.21 -18.44 -1.25
CA PHE A 11 -24.03 -17.04 -1.62
C PHE A 11 -23.23 -16.31 -0.55
N ARG A 12 -22.10 -15.72 -0.95
CA ARG A 12 -21.33 -14.78 -0.14
C ARG A 12 -21.87 -13.36 -0.34
N SER A 13 -21.96 -12.58 0.71
CA SER A 13 -22.34 -11.16 0.65
C SER A 13 -21.43 -10.35 -0.27
N SER A 14 -21.99 -9.34 -0.87
CA SER A 14 -21.21 -8.38 -1.65
C SER A 14 -20.22 -7.63 -0.76
N ILE A 15 -19.09 -7.25 -1.34
CA ILE A 15 -18.15 -6.29 -0.74
C ILE A 15 -18.28 -5.00 -1.54
N ILE A 16 -18.47 -3.89 -0.85
CA ILE A 16 -18.62 -2.55 -1.45
C ILE A 16 -17.63 -1.57 -0.83
N ASP A 17 -17.28 -0.53 -1.57
CA ASP A 17 -16.50 0.58 -1.06
C ASP A 17 -17.34 1.51 -0.16
N ARG A 18 -16.74 2.60 0.32
CA ARG A 18 -17.41 3.58 1.18
C ARG A 18 -18.55 4.34 0.48
N ASN A 19 -18.53 4.43 -0.85
CA ASN A 19 -19.54 5.10 -1.66
C ASN A 19 -20.67 4.16 -2.10
N GLY A 20 -20.50 2.84 -1.91
CA GLY A 20 -21.42 1.80 -2.37
C GLY A 20 -21.01 1.15 -3.69
N ASP A 21 -19.84 1.50 -4.25
CA ASP A 21 -19.32 0.88 -5.46
C ASP A 21 -18.93 -0.56 -5.22
N LEU A 22 -19.29 -1.43 -6.17
CA LEU A 22 -19.17 -2.87 -6.03
C LEU A 22 -17.73 -3.34 -6.22
N ILE A 23 -17.14 -3.94 -5.20
CA ILE A 23 -15.78 -4.52 -5.23
C ILE A 23 -15.80 -6.02 -5.50
N ALA A 24 -16.71 -6.76 -4.85
CA ALA A 24 -16.88 -8.19 -5.06
C ALA A 24 -18.36 -8.59 -4.96
N LYS A 25 -18.79 -9.51 -5.84
CA LYS A 25 -20.17 -10.00 -5.88
C LYS A 25 -20.20 -11.49 -6.25
N THR A 26 -21.11 -12.21 -5.62
CA THR A 26 -21.44 -13.58 -6.00
C THR A 26 -22.55 -13.56 -7.03
N ILE A 27 -22.37 -14.25 -8.16
CA ILE A 27 -23.36 -14.39 -9.23
C ILE A 27 -23.47 -15.85 -9.65
N ILE A 28 -24.57 -16.18 -10.29
CA ILE A 28 -24.73 -17.46 -11.01
C ILE A 28 -24.08 -17.30 -12.37
N THR A 29 -23.18 -18.20 -12.71
CA THR A 29 -22.55 -18.30 -14.02
C THR A 29 -22.84 -19.64 -14.63
N ASN A 30 -22.81 -19.74 -15.97
CA ASN A 30 -22.95 -20.98 -16.68
C ASN A 30 -21.59 -21.47 -17.15
N ASN A 31 -21.26 -22.73 -16.83
CA ASN A 31 -20.17 -23.44 -17.43
C ASN A 31 -20.74 -24.32 -18.53
N VAL A 32 -20.06 -24.41 -19.66
CA VAL A 32 -20.47 -25.26 -20.76
C VAL A 32 -19.44 -26.33 -21.01
N GLY A 33 -19.87 -27.56 -21.03
CA GLY A 33 -19.06 -28.71 -21.36
C GLY A 33 -19.65 -29.47 -22.52
N ILE A 34 -18.86 -30.40 -23.07
CA ILE A 34 -19.26 -31.29 -24.14
C ILE A 34 -19.08 -32.74 -23.71
N ASN A 35 -20.11 -33.54 -23.90
CA ASN A 35 -20.03 -35.01 -23.80
C ASN A 35 -19.80 -35.58 -25.18
N PRO A 36 -18.57 -36.02 -25.56
CA PRO A 36 -18.26 -36.50 -26.90
C PRO A 36 -19.05 -37.72 -27.32
N ASN A 37 -19.59 -38.51 -26.38
CA ASN A 37 -20.39 -39.69 -26.68
C ASN A 37 -21.78 -39.33 -27.22
N LEU A 38 -22.26 -38.10 -27.05
CA LEU A 38 -23.54 -37.61 -27.51
C LEU A 38 -23.43 -36.76 -28.78
N VAL A 39 -22.23 -36.51 -29.28
CA VAL A 39 -21.99 -35.70 -30.50
C VAL A 39 -22.35 -36.53 -31.73
N ILE A 40 -23.30 -36.04 -32.51
CA ILE A 40 -23.74 -36.69 -33.75
C ILE A 40 -22.79 -36.36 -34.89
N ASP A 41 -22.48 -35.10 -35.10
CA ASP A 41 -21.57 -34.63 -36.17
C ASP A 41 -20.48 -33.71 -35.58
N LYS A 42 -19.29 -34.27 -35.37
CA LYS A 42 -18.14 -33.60 -34.79
C LYS A 42 -17.63 -32.45 -35.66
N LYS A 43 -17.67 -32.58 -36.98
CA LYS A 43 -17.20 -31.55 -37.91
C LYS A 43 -18.11 -30.33 -37.88
N LYS A 44 -19.42 -30.58 -37.97
CA LYS A 44 -20.44 -29.52 -37.89
C LYS A 44 -20.37 -28.79 -36.55
N LEU A 45 -20.28 -29.55 -35.46
CA LEU A 45 -20.14 -28.93 -34.11
C LEU A 45 -18.89 -28.07 -34.04
N LEU A 46 -17.72 -28.53 -34.50
CA LEU A 46 -16.47 -27.77 -34.48
C LEU A 46 -16.57 -26.47 -35.28
N ILE A 47 -17.24 -26.51 -36.47
CA ILE A 47 -17.48 -25.29 -37.27
C ILE A 47 -18.33 -24.29 -36.49
N ASN A 48 -19.44 -24.74 -35.91
CA ASN A 48 -20.30 -23.87 -35.11
C ASN A 48 -19.60 -23.28 -33.90
N LEU A 49 -18.76 -24.06 -33.20
CA LEU A 49 -17.98 -23.57 -32.08
C LEU A 49 -16.95 -22.50 -32.50
N LYS A 50 -16.39 -22.61 -33.71
CA LYS A 50 -15.50 -21.57 -34.26
C LYS A 50 -16.24 -20.25 -34.53
N LEU A 51 -17.49 -20.31 -34.91
CA LEU A 51 -18.32 -19.11 -35.13
C LEU A 51 -18.74 -18.47 -33.81
N ILE A 52 -19.11 -19.26 -32.80
CA ILE A 52 -19.56 -18.78 -31.49
C ILE A 52 -18.41 -18.22 -30.63
N PHE A 53 -17.19 -18.75 -30.79
CA PHE A 53 -16.00 -18.39 -30.01
C PHE A 53 -14.88 -17.85 -30.90
N PRO A 54 -15.10 -16.75 -31.65
CA PRO A 54 -14.08 -16.19 -32.54
C PRO A 54 -12.82 -15.71 -31.81
N GLU A 55 -12.92 -15.46 -30.51
CA GLU A 55 -11.81 -15.07 -29.65
C GLU A 55 -10.81 -16.19 -29.34
N LYS A 56 -11.18 -17.45 -29.58
CA LYS A 56 -10.30 -18.59 -29.31
C LYS A 56 -9.24 -18.78 -30.38
N LYS A 57 -8.01 -19.07 -29.92
CA LYS A 57 -6.88 -19.34 -30.82
C LYS A 57 -6.98 -20.69 -31.50
N ILE A 58 -6.32 -20.84 -32.65
CA ILE A 58 -6.29 -22.10 -33.42
C ILE A 58 -5.89 -23.29 -32.55
N ILE A 59 -4.88 -23.15 -31.72
CA ILE A 59 -4.38 -24.20 -30.81
C ILE A 59 -5.46 -24.69 -29.81
N GLU A 60 -6.36 -23.79 -29.39
CA GLU A 60 -7.49 -24.17 -28.51
C GLU A 60 -8.52 -25.02 -29.27
N PHE A 61 -8.77 -24.71 -30.53
CA PHE A 61 -9.66 -25.53 -31.39
C PHE A 61 -9.06 -26.88 -31.71
N GLU A 62 -7.77 -27.01 -31.93
CA GLU A 62 -7.06 -28.29 -32.06
C GLU A 62 -7.22 -29.14 -30.80
N LYS A 63 -7.13 -28.53 -29.63
CA LYS A 63 -7.39 -29.22 -28.37
C LYS A 63 -8.84 -29.66 -28.23
N ILE A 64 -9.81 -28.82 -28.64
CA ILE A 64 -11.24 -29.16 -28.64
C ILE A 64 -11.46 -30.34 -29.60
N GLU A 65 -10.93 -30.33 -30.81
CA GLU A 65 -11.02 -31.39 -31.79
C GLU A 65 -10.46 -32.74 -31.26
N LYS A 66 -9.29 -32.68 -30.61
CA LYS A 66 -8.71 -33.84 -29.94
C LYS A 66 -9.62 -34.39 -28.84
N ASN A 67 -10.23 -33.49 -28.04
CA ASN A 67 -11.15 -33.87 -26.97
C ASN A 67 -12.46 -34.44 -27.49
N LEU A 68 -12.98 -33.94 -28.62
CA LEU A 68 -14.15 -34.50 -29.32
C LEU A 68 -13.93 -35.96 -29.80
N ASN A 69 -12.66 -36.33 -30.06
CA ASN A 69 -12.27 -37.69 -30.40
C ASN A 69 -12.03 -38.60 -29.19
N SER A 70 -12.01 -38.02 -27.96
CA SER A 70 -11.99 -38.79 -26.71
C SER A 70 -13.42 -39.19 -26.33
N LYS A 71 -13.57 -40.14 -25.39
CA LYS A 71 -14.88 -40.53 -24.82
C LYS A 71 -15.17 -39.78 -23.50
N LYS A 72 -14.31 -38.85 -23.09
CA LYS A 72 -14.41 -38.19 -21.80
C LYS A 72 -15.04 -36.82 -21.94
N PHE A 73 -15.99 -36.52 -21.04
CA PHE A 73 -16.52 -35.17 -20.87
C PHE A 73 -15.39 -34.14 -20.68
N PHE A 74 -15.54 -32.96 -21.28
CA PHE A 74 -14.62 -31.85 -21.08
C PHE A 74 -15.35 -30.51 -21.07
N TYR A 75 -14.81 -29.53 -20.30
CA TYR A 75 -15.33 -28.17 -20.32
C TYR A 75 -14.85 -27.43 -21.57
N LEU A 76 -15.82 -26.85 -22.32
CA LEU A 76 -15.57 -25.98 -23.47
C LEU A 76 -15.21 -24.57 -23.01
N LYS A 77 -16.00 -24.00 -22.10
CA LYS A 77 -15.80 -22.68 -21.52
C LYS A 77 -16.45 -22.60 -20.14
N LYS A 78 -15.70 -22.08 -19.17
CA LYS A 78 -16.23 -21.70 -17.85
C LYS A 78 -16.68 -20.24 -17.89
N LYS A 79 -17.70 -19.89 -17.09
CA LYS A 79 -18.25 -18.53 -16.99
C LYS A 79 -18.58 -17.93 -18.37
N ILE A 80 -19.38 -18.63 -19.15
CA ILE A 80 -19.83 -18.19 -20.47
C ILE A 80 -20.75 -16.97 -20.36
N ASN A 81 -20.64 -16.03 -21.28
CA ASN A 81 -21.57 -14.90 -21.38
C ASN A 81 -22.94 -15.32 -21.92
N GLN A 82 -23.93 -14.46 -21.76
CA GLN A 82 -25.31 -14.77 -22.10
C GLN A 82 -25.49 -14.99 -23.62
N ASP A 83 -24.86 -14.15 -24.44
CA ASP A 83 -25.00 -14.24 -25.93
C ASP A 83 -24.46 -15.59 -26.46
N GLN A 84 -23.25 -15.94 -26.02
CA GLN A 84 -22.65 -17.23 -26.40
C GLN A 84 -23.45 -18.42 -25.88
N LEU A 85 -24.09 -18.31 -24.71
CA LEU A 85 -24.95 -19.36 -24.17
C LEU A 85 -26.21 -19.51 -25.01
N GLU A 86 -26.82 -18.42 -25.44
CA GLU A 86 -27.99 -18.42 -26.31
C GLU A 86 -27.67 -19.04 -27.68
N GLU A 87 -26.55 -18.65 -28.30
CA GLU A 87 -26.08 -19.24 -29.56
C GLU A 87 -25.84 -20.74 -29.44
N LEU A 88 -25.22 -21.20 -28.33
CA LEU A 88 -25.05 -22.64 -28.10
C LEU A 88 -26.38 -23.38 -27.92
N ASN A 89 -27.32 -22.76 -27.19
CA ASN A 89 -28.67 -23.36 -27.03
C ASN A 89 -29.43 -23.47 -28.37
N LEU A 90 -29.27 -22.49 -29.26
CA LEU A 90 -29.87 -22.51 -30.61
C LEU A 90 -29.33 -23.64 -31.46
N LEU A 91 -28.13 -24.18 -31.19
CA LEU A 91 -27.65 -25.38 -31.93
C LEU A 91 -28.49 -26.63 -31.66
N GLY A 92 -29.21 -26.71 -30.55
CA GLY A 92 -29.98 -27.84 -30.14
C GLY A 92 -29.19 -29.15 -30.00
N ASP A 93 -27.87 -29.07 -29.83
CA ASP A 93 -26.98 -30.23 -29.77
C ASP A 93 -26.99 -30.81 -28.34
N LYS A 94 -27.49 -32.04 -28.20
CA LYS A 94 -27.60 -32.75 -26.92
C LYS A 94 -26.25 -33.05 -26.25
N SER A 95 -25.15 -32.94 -26.98
CA SER A 95 -23.83 -33.15 -26.44
C SER A 95 -23.36 -31.94 -25.60
N ILE A 96 -23.96 -30.76 -25.76
CA ILE A 96 -23.68 -29.55 -25.03
C ILE A 96 -24.39 -29.60 -23.69
N ILE A 97 -23.63 -29.58 -22.62
CA ILE A 97 -24.15 -29.65 -21.26
C ILE A 97 -23.85 -28.29 -20.58
N VAL A 98 -24.94 -27.63 -20.15
CA VAL A 98 -24.85 -26.37 -19.40
C VAL A 98 -24.98 -26.67 -17.92
N GLU A 99 -23.99 -26.24 -17.14
CA GLU A 99 -23.95 -26.42 -15.70
C GLU A 99 -23.93 -25.05 -15.03
N GLN A 100 -24.96 -24.77 -14.24
CA GLN A 100 -24.96 -23.53 -13.42
C GLN A 100 -24.00 -23.68 -12.28
N LYS A 101 -23.15 -22.67 -12.10
CA LYS A 101 -22.21 -22.60 -10.99
C LYS A 101 -22.22 -21.23 -10.34
N ILE A 102 -22.16 -21.21 -9.03
CA ILE A 102 -21.93 -19.98 -8.27
C ILE A 102 -20.48 -19.53 -8.47
N SER A 103 -20.30 -18.26 -8.78
CA SER A 103 -18.99 -17.67 -9.02
C SER A 103 -18.86 -16.34 -8.32
N ARG A 104 -17.71 -16.14 -7.70
CA ARG A 104 -17.30 -14.84 -7.17
C ARG A 104 -16.67 -14.00 -8.28
N ILE A 105 -17.13 -12.77 -8.45
CA ILE A 105 -16.62 -11.84 -9.46
C ILE A 105 -16.08 -10.59 -8.77
N TYR A 106 -14.96 -10.12 -9.27
CA TYR A 106 -14.27 -8.92 -8.86
C TYR A 106 -14.23 -7.93 -10.04
N PRO A 107 -15.19 -6.99 -10.14
CA PRO A 107 -15.34 -6.11 -11.32
C PRO A 107 -14.07 -5.32 -11.64
N HIS A 108 -13.36 -4.89 -10.62
CA HIS A 108 -12.14 -4.08 -10.74
C HIS A 108 -10.85 -4.90 -10.92
N GLN A 109 -10.97 -6.21 -11.07
CA GLN A 109 -9.86 -7.13 -11.38
C GLN A 109 -8.65 -7.01 -10.43
N ASN A 110 -7.65 -6.18 -10.78
CA ASN A 110 -6.40 -6.03 -10.04
C ASN A 110 -6.47 -5.00 -8.91
N LEU A 111 -7.39 -4.03 -9.00
CA LEU A 111 -7.37 -2.79 -8.22
C LEU A 111 -7.30 -3.00 -6.70
N PHE A 112 -7.90 -4.07 -6.21
CA PHE A 112 -8.00 -4.37 -4.78
C PHE A 112 -7.34 -5.71 -4.41
N SER A 113 -6.45 -6.25 -5.26
CA SER A 113 -5.93 -7.61 -5.13
C SER A 113 -5.35 -7.90 -3.74
N HIS A 114 -4.52 -7.01 -3.23
CA HIS A 114 -3.82 -7.18 -1.96
C HIS A 114 -4.68 -6.92 -0.70
N ILE A 115 -5.90 -6.39 -0.88
CA ILE A 115 -6.82 -6.15 0.23
C ILE A 115 -7.92 -7.20 0.25
N ILE A 116 -8.57 -7.40 -0.90
CA ILE A 116 -9.73 -8.28 -1.00
C ILE A 116 -9.29 -9.74 -0.93
N GLY A 117 -8.22 -10.10 -1.61
CA GLY A 117 -7.77 -11.48 -1.68
C GLY A 117 -8.67 -12.35 -2.56
N GLN A 118 -8.58 -13.66 -2.37
CA GLN A 118 -9.25 -14.66 -3.23
C GLN A 118 -10.00 -15.69 -2.42
N ILE A 119 -10.93 -16.38 -3.09
CA ILE A 119 -11.59 -17.61 -2.60
C ILE A 119 -11.07 -18.82 -3.38
N ASP A 120 -11.21 -20.01 -2.79
CA ASP A 120 -10.96 -21.28 -3.47
C ASP A 120 -12.18 -21.75 -4.29
N ASP A 121 -12.05 -22.93 -4.93
CA ASP A 121 -13.13 -23.53 -5.73
C ASP A 121 -14.32 -24.00 -4.87
N ASN A 122 -14.14 -24.13 -3.55
CA ASN A 122 -15.17 -24.50 -2.57
C ASN A 122 -15.82 -23.29 -1.89
N ASN A 123 -15.60 -22.07 -2.44
CA ASN A 123 -16.13 -20.83 -1.89
C ASN A 123 -15.59 -20.50 -0.48
N ILE A 124 -14.35 -20.91 -0.18
CA ILE A 124 -13.65 -20.60 1.08
C ILE A 124 -12.65 -19.46 0.83
N GLY A 125 -12.64 -18.45 1.67
CA GLY A 125 -11.66 -17.36 1.60
C GLY A 125 -10.25 -17.86 1.91
N ILE A 126 -9.29 -17.59 1.03
CA ILE A 126 -7.90 -18.05 1.16
C ILE A 126 -6.90 -16.92 1.42
N SER A 127 -7.28 -15.68 1.19
CA SER A 127 -6.47 -14.49 1.47
C SER A 127 -7.31 -13.24 1.65
N GLY A 128 -6.71 -12.19 2.21
CA GLY A 128 -7.30 -10.86 2.36
C GLY A 128 -8.63 -10.83 3.13
N ILE A 129 -9.47 -9.88 2.79
CA ILE A 129 -10.81 -9.69 3.38
C ILE A 129 -11.69 -10.93 3.16
N GLU A 130 -11.58 -11.57 1.99
CA GLU A 130 -12.35 -12.82 1.72
C GLU A 130 -12.03 -13.91 2.75
N LYS A 131 -10.79 -13.99 3.23
CA LYS A 131 -10.38 -14.94 4.28
C LYS A 131 -10.75 -14.44 5.68
N SER A 132 -10.36 -13.22 6.01
CA SER A 132 -10.52 -12.69 7.37
C SER A 132 -12.00 -12.56 7.77
N PHE A 133 -12.90 -12.36 6.79
CA PHE A 133 -14.35 -12.25 6.99
C PHE A 133 -15.14 -13.39 6.36
N ASP A 134 -14.51 -14.58 6.18
CA ASP A 134 -15.13 -15.72 5.48
C ASP A 134 -16.50 -16.12 6.07
N GLU A 135 -16.56 -16.27 7.38
CA GLU A 135 -17.79 -16.64 8.09
C GLU A 135 -18.87 -15.55 8.01
N GLU A 136 -18.47 -14.28 8.14
CA GLU A 136 -19.40 -13.14 8.09
C GLU A 136 -20.00 -13.01 6.68
N LEU A 137 -19.16 -13.10 5.65
CA LEU A 137 -19.57 -13.03 4.25
C LEU A 137 -20.51 -14.18 3.84
N LYS A 138 -20.42 -15.34 4.50
CA LYS A 138 -21.31 -16.49 4.24
C LYS A 138 -22.64 -16.41 5.02
N LYS A 139 -22.64 -15.79 6.20
CA LYS A 139 -23.80 -15.77 7.09
C LYS A 139 -24.78 -14.63 6.83
N ASN A 140 -24.27 -13.48 6.36
CA ASN A 140 -25.05 -12.26 6.24
C ASN A 140 -25.39 -11.96 4.77
N ASN A 141 -26.60 -11.45 4.53
CA ASN A 141 -26.97 -10.91 3.20
C ASN A 141 -26.68 -9.40 3.10
N ILE A 142 -26.11 -8.80 4.15
CA ILE A 142 -25.78 -7.38 4.19
C ILE A 142 -24.38 -7.20 3.57
N PRO A 143 -24.20 -6.27 2.61
CA PRO A 143 -22.89 -6.01 2.03
C PRO A 143 -21.85 -5.60 3.08
N LEU A 144 -20.66 -6.17 3.04
CA LEU A 144 -19.52 -5.71 3.81
C LEU A 144 -19.02 -4.40 3.21
N ARG A 145 -19.12 -3.30 3.97
CA ARG A 145 -18.71 -1.97 3.51
C ARG A 145 -17.31 -1.65 3.98
N LEU A 146 -16.44 -1.31 3.02
CA LEU A 146 -15.06 -0.93 3.27
C LEU A 146 -14.91 0.60 3.35
N THR A 147 -13.84 1.05 4.00
CA THR A 147 -13.45 2.47 4.08
C THR A 147 -12.76 2.98 2.83
N LEU A 148 -12.44 2.09 1.89
CA LEU A 148 -11.77 2.38 0.64
C LEU A 148 -12.64 3.26 -0.28
N ASP A 149 -12.02 4.11 -1.08
CA ASP A 149 -12.64 4.86 -2.17
C ASP A 149 -12.08 4.37 -3.50
N THR A 150 -12.94 3.80 -4.34
CA THR A 150 -12.56 3.17 -5.60
C THR A 150 -11.86 4.13 -6.55
N ASN A 151 -12.31 5.38 -6.62
CA ASN A 151 -11.74 6.38 -7.53
C ASN A 151 -10.33 6.79 -7.05
N ILE A 152 -10.16 7.03 -5.75
CA ILE A 152 -8.86 7.39 -5.17
C ILE A 152 -7.89 6.20 -5.28
N GLN A 153 -8.35 4.98 -5.00
CA GLN A 153 -7.57 3.75 -5.17
C GLN A 153 -7.05 3.62 -6.60
N TYR A 154 -7.91 3.86 -7.59
CA TYR A 154 -7.56 3.80 -9.00
C TYR A 154 -6.49 4.84 -9.37
N LEU A 155 -6.68 6.11 -8.98
CA LEU A 155 -5.73 7.18 -9.30
C LEU A 155 -4.35 6.94 -8.68
N ILE A 156 -4.31 6.52 -7.41
CA ILE A 156 -3.03 6.20 -6.75
C ILE A 156 -2.34 5.03 -7.44
N ARG A 157 -3.09 3.98 -7.79
CA ARG A 157 -2.55 2.82 -8.50
C ARG A 157 -1.96 3.19 -9.85
N GLU A 158 -2.66 3.97 -10.65
CA GLU A 158 -2.20 4.37 -11.98
C GLU A 158 -0.93 5.24 -11.90
N GLU A 159 -0.85 6.16 -10.93
CA GLU A 159 0.38 6.92 -10.72
C GLU A 159 1.55 6.02 -10.30
N LEU A 160 1.35 5.08 -9.39
CA LEU A 160 2.41 4.13 -9.01
C LEU A 160 2.89 3.30 -10.22
N LYS A 161 1.98 2.84 -11.09
CA LYS A 161 2.33 2.09 -12.30
C LYS A 161 3.12 2.93 -13.30
N LYS A 162 2.71 4.17 -13.53
CA LYS A 162 3.43 5.12 -14.37
C LYS A 162 4.87 5.32 -13.89
N TYR A 163 5.05 5.49 -12.57
CA TYR A 163 6.39 5.66 -12.01
C TYR A 163 7.18 4.36 -11.88
N GLU A 164 6.54 3.19 -11.90
CA GLU A 164 7.22 1.91 -12.05
C GLU A 164 7.95 1.83 -13.40
N GLU A 165 7.33 2.30 -14.48
CA GLU A 165 7.97 2.40 -15.80
C GLU A 165 9.12 3.43 -15.81
N ILE A 166 8.94 4.58 -15.15
CA ILE A 166 9.93 5.66 -15.11
C ILE A 166 11.16 5.29 -14.30
N PHE A 167 10.97 4.75 -13.09
CA PHE A 167 12.05 4.43 -12.16
C PHE A 167 12.42 2.96 -12.15
N GLN A 168 11.78 2.11 -12.95
CA GLN A 168 12.05 0.68 -13.06
C GLN A 168 12.26 0.00 -11.71
N ASN A 169 11.41 0.32 -10.74
CA ASN A 169 11.45 -0.25 -9.41
C ASN A 169 10.90 -1.68 -9.39
N LEU A 170 11.34 -2.47 -8.43
CA LEU A 170 10.90 -3.86 -8.24
C LEU A 170 9.44 -3.95 -7.78
N GLY A 171 8.97 -2.91 -7.12
CA GLY A 171 7.60 -2.78 -6.65
C GLY A 171 7.41 -1.46 -5.92
N SER A 172 6.16 -1.17 -5.59
CA SER A 172 5.78 0.06 -4.89
C SER A 172 4.60 -0.18 -3.97
N ALA A 173 4.41 0.72 -3.00
CA ALA A 173 3.22 0.74 -2.18
C ALA A 173 2.85 2.18 -1.80
N ALA A 174 1.55 2.40 -1.61
CA ALA A 174 1.02 3.63 -1.06
C ALA A 174 -0.15 3.35 -0.12
N ILE A 175 -0.22 4.10 0.97
CA ILE A 175 -1.34 4.09 1.92
C ILE A 175 -1.80 5.53 2.11
N LEU A 176 -3.07 5.79 1.82
CA LEU A 176 -3.76 7.01 2.19
C LEU A 176 -4.74 6.71 3.32
N MET A 177 -4.58 7.38 4.45
CA MET A 177 -5.38 7.15 5.66
C MET A 177 -5.83 8.47 6.28
N ASP A 178 -7.04 8.52 6.78
CA ASP A 178 -7.54 9.59 7.64
C ASP A 178 -6.87 9.47 9.02
N ILE A 179 -6.16 10.51 9.44
CA ILE A 179 -5.37 10.48 10.69
C ILE A 179 -6.22 10.56 11.95
N ASN A 180 -7.48 11.00 11.85
CA ASN A 180 -8.37 11.18 12.99
C ASN A 180 -9.24 9.93 13.25
N SER A 181 -9.53 9.19 12.20
CA SER A 181 -10.34 7.98 12.27
C SER A 181 -9.52 6.69 12.12
N GLY A 182 -8.39 6.72 11.41
CA GLY A 182 -7.64 5.53 11.01
C GLY A 182 -8.27 4.81 9.82
N ASP A 183 -9.27 5.39 9.15
CA ASP A 183 -9.87 4.81 7.95
C ASP A 183 -8.87 4.80 6.81
N ILE A 184 -8.58 3.63 6.28
CA ILE A 184 -7.78 3.49 5.06
C ILE A 184 -8.66 3.85 3.88
N ILE A 185 -8.33 4.97 3.22
CA ILE A 185 -9.05 5.44 2.02
C ILE A 185 -8.53 4.75 0.76
N SER A 186 -7.22 4.46 0.76
CA SER A 186 -6.57 3.70 -0.30
C SER A 186 -5.37 2.93 0.25
N LEU A 187 -5.18 1.71 -0.24
CA LEU A 187 -4.01 0.88 0.03
C LEU A 187 -3.64 0.14 -1.26
N VAL A 188 -2.53 0.54 -1.84
CA VAL A 188 -2.02 -0.03 -3.09
C VAL A 188 -0.68 -0.72 -2.83
N SER A 189 -0.49 -1.89 -3.40
CA SER A 189 0.79 -2.59 -3.48
C SER A 189 0.98 -3.10 -4.91
N LEU A 190 2.15 -2.88 -5.49
CA LEU A 190 2.55 -3.35 -6.81
C LEU A 190 3.81 -4.22 -6.72
N PRO A 191 3.94 -5.23 -7.61
CA PRO A 191 2.96 -5.66 -8.61
C PRO A 191 1.69 -6.22 -7.98
N ASP A 192 0.59 -6.07 -8.71
CA ASP A 192 -0.72 -6.61 -8.37
C ASP A 192 -1.13 -7.75 -9.31
N PHE A 193 -2.22 -8.43 -9.02
CA PHE A 193 -2.70 -9.59 -9.76
C PHE A 193 -4.21 -9.56 -9.97
N ASN A 194 -4.69 -10.27 -11.02
CA ASN A 194 -6.11 -10.29 -11.34
C ASN A 194 -6.88 -11.28 -10.46
N LEU A 195 -7.77 -10.77 -9.60
CA LEU A 195 -8.59 -11.57 -8.68
C LEU A 195 -9.52 -12.58 -9.38
N ASN A 196 -9.90 -12.33 -10.65
CA ASN A 196 -10.71 -13.26 -11.42
C ASN A 196 -9.90 -14.40 -12.07
N LYS A 197 -8.56 -14.32 -12.01
CA LYS A 197 -7.65 -15.37 -12.44
C LYS A 197 -7.01 -15.97 -11.20
N ARG A 198 -6.88 -17.31 -11.18
CA ARG A 198 -6.17 -17.98 -10.10
C ARG A 198 -4.68 -17.88 -10.37
N GLU A 199 -4.02 -16.91 -9.76
CA GLU A 199 -2.58 -16.74 -9.79
C GLU A 199 -1.96 -17.47 -8.58
N GLU A 200 -0.70 -17.89 -8.67
CA GLU A 200 0.02 -18.45 -7.53
C GLU A 200 0.35 -17.32 -6.54
N ILE A 201 -0.44 -17.21 -5.47
CA ILE A 201 -0.28 -16.20 -4.42
C ILE A 201 1.05 -16.36 -3.66
N SER A 202 1.69 -17.50 -3.79
CA SER A 202 3.01 -17.81 -3.19
C SER A 202 4.19 -17.10 -3.86
N ASP A 203 4.02 -16.49 -5.04
CA ASP A 203 5.09 -15.73 -5.68
C ASP A 203 5.44 -14.50 -4.83
N ILE A 204 6.72 -14.42 -4.42
CA ILE A 204 7.28 -13.32 -3.62
C ILE A 204 7.09 -11.95 -4.31
N ASN A 205 6.93 -11.92 -5.63
CA ASN A 205 6.66 -10.68 -6.37
C ASN A 205 5.29 -10.09 -6.00
N PHE A 206 4.32 -10.92 -5.60
CA PHE A 206 2.99 -10.49 -5.18
C PHE A 206 2.84 -10.26 -3.67
N ILE A 207 3.95 -10.06 -2.95
CA ILE A 207 3.86 -9.68 -1.55
C ILE A 207 3.14 -8.34 -1.37
N ASN A 208 2.23 -8.25 -0.40
CA ASN A 208 1.65 -6.97 0.00
C ASN A 208 2.73 -6.11 0.67
N ARG A 209 3.34 -5.20 -0.10
CA ARG A 209 4.40 -4.32 0.39
C ARG A 209 3.91 -3.29 1.40
N ALA A 210 2.62 -3.01 1.41
CA ALA A 210 2.04 -2.04 2.33
C ALA A 210 1.86 -2.60 3.75
N THR A 211 1.48 -3.88 3.88
CA THR A 211 1.14 -4.49 5.17
C THR A 211 2.08 -5.63 5.57
N LYS A 212 2.50 -6.49 4.61
CA LYS A 212 3.32 -7.69 4.88
C LYS A 212 4.81 -7.42 4.78
N GLY A 213 5.22 -6.51 3.89
CA GLY A 213 6.61 -6.13 3.72
C GLY A 213 7.15 -5.42 4.97
N VAL A 214 8.30 -5.88 5.45
CA VAL A 214 9.00 -5.31 6.62
C VAL A 214 10.33 -4.73 6.14
N TYR A 215 10.54 -3.44 6.38
CA TYR A 215 11.66 -2.69 5.83
C TYR A 215 12.30 -1.77 6.86
N GLU A 216 13.57 -1.44 6.64
CA GLU A 216 14.19 -0.24 7.20
C GLU A 216 13.75 0.96 6.36
N PHE A 217 13.18 1.99 6.98
CA PHE A 217 12.71 3.20 6.28
C PHE A 217 13.65 4.40 6.45
N GLY A 218 14.74 4.22 7.18
CA GLY A 218 15.79 5.22 7.34
C GLY A 218 15.28 6.53 7.95
N SER A 219 15.65 7.64 7.34
CA SER A 219 15.47 9.00 7.89
C SER A 219 14.04 9.42 8.24
N VAL A 220 12.99 8.66 7.86
CA VAL A 220 11.63 8.94 8.37
C VAL A 220 11.53 8.74 9.89
N PHE A 221 12.37 7.88 10.48
CA PHE A 221 12.46 7.68 11.94
C PHE A 221 12.98 8.90 12.70
N LYS A 222 13.70 9.83 12.07
CA LYS A 222 14.16 11.07 12.70
C LYS A 222 13.00 11.92 13.21
N THR A 223 11.84 11.84 12.55
CA THR A 223 10.62 12.48 13.04
C THR A 223 10.20 11.89 14.39
N PHE A 224 10.31 10.56 14.57
CA PHE A 224 10.00 9.91 15.85
C PHE A 224 11.01 10.28 16.94
N THR A 225 12.28 10.40 16.59
CA THR A 225 13.34 10.83 17.54
C THR A 225 13.08 12.22 18.05
N LEU A 226 12.72 13.16 17.17
CA LEU A 226 12.38 14.52 17.55
C LEU A 226 11.06 14.58 18.33
N ALA A 227 10.04 13.84 17.89
CA ALA A 227 8.75 13.75 18.57
C ALA A 227 8.88 13.18 20.00
N ALA A 228 9.72 12.16 20.19
CA ALA A 228 10.00 11.60 21.52
C ALA A 228 10.63 12.64 22.45
N ALA A 229 11.56 13.45 21.94
CA ALA A 229 12.20 14.53 22.71
C ALA A 229 11.21 15.65 23.08
N PHE A 230 10.22 15.93 22.21
CA PHE A 230 9.14 16.88 22.49
C PHE A 230 8.12 16.31 23.48
N ASP A 231 7.72 15.03 23.35
CA ASP A 231 6.80 14.36 24.28
C ASP A 231 7.34 14.33 25.71
N GLU A 232 8.65 14.12 25.84
CA GLU A 232 9.38 14.15 27.12
C GLU A 232 9.77 15.56 27.58
N LYS A 233 9.44 16.62 26.80
CA LYS A 233 9.77 18.03 27.08
C LYS A 233 11.27 18.29 27.33
N ILE A 234 12.13 17.52 26.66
CA ILE A 234 13.61 17.61 26.82
C ILE A 234 14.19 18.77 26.02
N ILE A 235 13.59 19.06 24.87
CA ILE A 235 14.02 20.09 23.92
C ILE A 235 12.84 20.84 23.32
N GLU A 236 13.11 22.01 22.76
CA GLU A 236 12.20 22.79 21.92
C GLU A 236 12.71 22.84 20.49
N PRO A 237 11.88 23.23 19.50
CA PRO A 237 12.33 23.35 18.10
C PRO A 237 13.58 24.21 17.91
N GLN A 238 13.73 25.25 18.72
CA GLN A 238 14.85 26.20 18.68
C GLN A 238 16.05 25.79 19.55
N THR A 239 15.97 24.66 20.27
CA THR A 239 17.10 24.16 21.06
C THR A 239 18.31 23.95 20.16
N GLU A 240 19.42 24.61 20.49
CA GLU A 240 20.65 24.59 19.73
C GLU A 240 21.50 23.34 20.03
N PHE A 241 22.10 22.80 18.99
CA PHE A 241 23.12 21.78 19.02
C PHE A 241 24.35 22.34 18.32
N VAL A 242 25.40 22.58 19.10
CA VAL A 242 26.64 23.17 18.62
C VAL A 242 27.75 22.15 18.49
N ASP A 243 28.73 22.44 17.66
CA ASP A 243 29.92 21.61 17.42
C ASP A 243 29.62 20.17 17.09
N LEU A 244 28.56 19.94 16.26
CA LEU A 244 28.21 18.63 15.74
C LEU A 244 29.35 18.13 14.84
N PRO A 245 30.00 16.99 15.19
CA PRO A 245 31.08 16.46 14.36
C PRO A 245 30.55 15.91 13.02
N LYS A 246 31.41 15.81 12.03
CA LYS A 246 31.05 15.21 10.74
C LYS A 246 30.93 13.68 10.79
N SER A 247 31.47 13.05 11.82
CA SER A 247 31.41 11.59 12.05
C SER A 247 31.41 11.28 13.54
N LEU A 248 30.64 10.26 13.91
CA LEU A 248 30.66 9.62 15.24
C LEU A 248 31.06 8.16 15.04
N THR A 249 31.87 7.61 15.94
CA THR A 249 32.20 6.18 15.91
C THR A 249 31.37 5.44 16.94
N CYS A 250 30.73 4.35 16.51
CA CYS A 250 29.98 3.48 17.39
C CYS A 250 30.33 2.01 17.12
N ALA A 251 30.86 1.32 18.13
CA ALA A 251 31.35 -0.06 18.02
C ALA A 251 32.31 -0.28 16.83
N GLY A 252 33.18 0.69 16.55
CA GLY A 252 34.14 0.65 15.43
C GLY A 252 33.57 1.08 14.08
N PHE A 253 32.25 1.32 13.96
CA PHE A 253 31.63 1.76 12.72
C PHE A 253 31.37 3.27 12.73
N PRO A 254 31.69 3.99 11.62
CA PRO A 254 31.44 5.43 11.54
C PRO A 254 29.97 5.71 11.18
N ILE A 255 29.32 6.56 11.98
CA ILE A 255 28.07 7.23 11.63
C ILE A 255 28.44 8.59 11.03
N ARG A 256 28.02 8.88 9.80
CA ARG A 256 28.37 10.10 9.06
C ARG A 256 27.12 10.82 8.59
N GLU A 257 27.26 12.14 8.32
CA GLU A 257 26.25 12.85 7.57
C GLU A 257 26.20 12.36 6.13
N TYR A 258 25.00 12.39 5.52
CA TYR A 258 24.82 12.03 4.11
C TYR A 258 25.30 13.14 3.16
N ASP A 259 25.37 14.39 3.65
CA ASP A 259 25.84 15.58 2.94
C ASP A 259 26.82 16.36 3.83
N ASN A 260 28.04 16.54 3.33
CA ASN A 260 29.09 17.30 4.02
C ASN A 260 28.77 18.79 4.20
N LYS A 261 27.76 19.32 3.49
CA LYS A 261 27.29 20.71 3.60
C LYS A 261 26.39 20.95 4.83
N ILE A 262 25.99 19.92 5.57
CA ILE A 262 25.22 20.08 6.80
C ILE A 262 26.08 20.82 7.82
N PRO A 263 25.63 22.00 8.36
CA PRO A 263 26.40 22.78 9.34
C PRO A 263 26.63 22.00 10.64
N SER A 264 27.68 22.41 11.38
CA SER A 264 27.96 21.85 12.70
C SER A 264 27.09 22.46 13.81
N ASN A 265 26.50 23.62 13.59
CA ASN A 265 25.59 24.27 14.52
C ASN A 265 24.20 24.33 13.92
N LEU A 266 23.24 23.66 14.56
CA LEU A 266 21.87 23.52 14.10
C LEU A 266 20.90 23.55 15.26
N THR A 267 19.72 24.12 15.06
CA THR A 267 18.61 23.92 15.98
C THR A 267 17.99 22.51 15.77
N ALA A 268 17.24 22.04 16.76
CA ALA A 268 16.52 20.78 16.68
C ALA A 268 15.61 20.70 15.43
N GLU A 269 14.93 21.80 15.10
CA GLU A 269 14.14 21.94 13.87
C GLU A 269 15.02 21.77 12.61
N GLN A 270 16.13 22.49 12.53
CA GLN A 270 17.05 22.44 11.39
C GLN A 270 17.66 21.04 11.19
N ILE A 271 17.90 20.30 12.28
CA ILE A 271 18.36 18.90 12.21
C ILE A 271 17.33 18.05 11.44
N LEU A 272 16.04 18.19 11.73
CA LEU A 272 15.00 17.41 11.01
C LEU A 272 14.81 17.90 9.59
N VAL A 273 14.78 19.23 9.34
CA VAL A 273 14.61 19.82 8.01
C VAL A 273 15.72 19.37 7.06
N ARG A 274 16.97 19.47 7.49
CA ARG A 274 18.15 19.04 6.72
C ARG A 274 18.39 17.54 6.78
N SER A 275 17.59 16.80 7.55
CA SER A 275 17.75 15.35 7.73
C SER A 275 19.15 14.95 8.26
N GLY A 276 19.72 15.71 9.22
CA GLY A 276 21.03 15.45 9.81
C GLY A 276 21.06 14.14 10.60
N ASN A 277 22.05 13.28 10.36
CA ASN A 277 22.23 12.02 11.07
C ASN A 277 22.80 12.27 12.47
N ILE A 278 23.87 13.04 12.55
CA ILE A 278 24.60 13.29 13.81
C ILE A 278 23.72 14.04 14.80
N GLY A 279 23.01 15.07 14.32
CA GLY A 279 22.06 15.81 15.17
C GLY A 279 20.96 14.89 15.71
N SER A 280 20.41 13.99 14.89
CA SER A 280 19.40 13.02 15.32
C SER A 280 19.95 12.05 16.38
N VAL A 281 21.19 11.59 16.24
CA VAL A 281 21.86 10.78 17.27
C VAL A 281 21.96 11.56 18.59
N ARG A 282 22.34 12.84 18.55
CA ARG A 282 22.43 13.68 19.77
C ARG A 282 21.08 13.88 20.45
N ILE A 283 20.01 14.06 19.66
CA ILE A 283 18.63 14.13 20.19
C ILE A 283 18.26 12.79 20.85
N GLY A 284 18.48 11.66 20.16
CA GLY A 284 18.19 10.33 20.71
C GLY A 284 18.97 10.03 22.00
N GLN A 285 20.24 10.44 22.07
CA GLN A 285 21.05 10.32 23.27
C GLN A 285 20.50 11.14 24.45
N LYS A 286 19.93 12.34 24.19
CA LYS A 286 19.26 13.14 25.23
C LYS A 286 17.95 12.49 25.72
N VAL A 287 17.20 11.85 24.82
CA VAL A 287 15.98 11.08 25.18
C VAL A 287 16.32 9.85 26.01
N GLY A 288 17.39 9.15 25.65
CA GLY A 288 17.82 7.90 26.28
C GLY A 288 17.04 6.68 25.77
N GLU A 289 17.64 5.50 25.97
CA GLU A 289 17.15 4.23 25.40
C GLU A 289 15.75 3.85 25.86
N GLU A 290 15.52 3.86 27.17
CA GLU A 290 14.25 3.40 27.74
C GLU A 290 13.07 4.27 27.32
N LYS A 291 13.22 5.59 27.35
CA LYS A 291 12.18 6.53 26.93
C LYS A 291 11.92 6.43 25.43
N PHE A 292 12.97 6.31 24.62
CA PHE A 292 12.83 6.18 23.16
C PHE A 292 12.13 4.88 22.78
N LYS A 293 12.50 3.77 23.40
CA LYS A 293 11.85 2.47 23.23
C LYS A 293 10.36 2.53 23.62
N LEU A 294 10.07 3.13 24.78
CA LEU A 294 8.68 3.29 25.23
C LEU A 294 7.87 4.15 24.26
N PHE A 295 8.44 5.24 23.76
CA PHE A 295 7.80 6.11 22.77
C PHE A 295 7.48 5.33 21.48
N LEU A 296 8.45 4.60 20.93
CA LEU A 296 8.25 3.80 19.70
C LEU A 296 7.19 2.71 19.88
N SER A 297 7.13 2.10 21.07
CA SER A 297 6.06 1.12 21.38
C SER A 297 4.68 1.82 21.49
N LYS A 298 4.58 2.98 22.14
CA LYS A 298 3.34 3.77 22.22
C LYS A 298 2.77 4.08 20.83
N ILE A 299 3.60 4.47 19.87
CA ILE A 299 3.17 4.78 18.50
C ILE A 299 3.03 3.51 17.61
N GLY A 300 3.43 2.34 18.12
CA GLY A 300 3.18 1.03 17.53
C GLY A 300 4.07 0.65 16.34
N VAL A 301 5.33 1.12 16.31
CA VAL A 301 6.28 0.75 15.24
C VAL A 301 7.11 -0.48 15.55
N LEU A 302 7.15 -0.94 16.82
CA LEU A 302 7.95 -2.08 17.24
C LEU A 302 7.17 -3.39 17.33
N ASP A 303 5.85 -3.30 17.48
CA ASP A 303 4.99 -4.43 17.75
C ASP A 303 4.16 -4.78 16.50
N GLU A 304 3.69 -6.02 16.43
CA GLU A 304 2.78 -6.45 15.38
C GLU A 304 1.48 -5.66 15.44
N ILE A 305 1.00 -5.19 14.30
CA ILE A 305 -0.25 -4.45 14.20
C ILE A 305 -1.43 -5.41 14.02
N ASN A 306 -2.49 -5.22 14.79
CA ASN A 306 -3.77 -5.86 14.50
C ASN A 306 -4.47 -5.11 13.37
N PHE A 307 -4.76 -5.81 12.27
CA PHE A 307 -5.37 -5.26 11.07
C PHE A 307 -6.44 -6.20 10.51
N ASP A 308 -7.27 -5.71 9.60
CA ASP A 308 -8.44 -6.45 9.09
C ASP A 308 -8.09 -7.62 8.16
N ILE A 309 -6.84 -7.75 7.73
CA ILE A 309 -6.35 -8.89 6.93
C ILE A 309 -5.17 -9.58 7.65
N GLU A 310 -4.98 -10.86 7.37
CA GLU A 310 -3.91 -11.66 7.99
C GLU A 310 -2.51 -11.41 7.38
N GLU A 311 -2.45 -10.84 6.18
CA GLU A 311 -1.20 -10.55 5.47
C GLU A 311 -0.50 -9.32 6.08
N VAL A 312 -0.07 -9.46 7.33
CA VAL A 312 0.64 -8.43 8.10
C VAL A 312 2.05 -8.90 8.41
N GLY A 313 3.01 -7.98 8.29
CA GLY A 313 4.40 -8.21 8.65
C GLY A 313 4.66 -7.93 10.12
N LYS A 314 5.59 -8.71 10.67
CA LYS A 314 6.06 -8.53 12.04
C LYS A 314 7.42 -7.84 12.03
N PRO A 315 7.57 -6.67 12.69
CA PRO A 315 8.88 -6.02 12.82
C PRO A 315 9.92 -6.98 13.38
N ILE A 316 11.13 -6.90 12.85
CA ILE A 316 12.25 -7.71 13.35
C ILE A 316 12.64 -7.18 14.73
N LYS A 317 12.84 -8.11 15.68
CA LYS A 317 13.23 -7.75 17.05
C LYS A 317 14.52 -6.93 17.03
N PHE A 318 14.45 -5.72 17.58
CA PHE A 318 15.59 -4.82 17.66
C PHE A 318 16.35 -5.04 18.98
N ASN A 319 17.65 -5.23 18.88
CA ASN A 319 18.52 -5.42 20.06
C ASN A 319 19.04 -4.06 20.52
N TRP A 320 18.52 -3.59 21.66
CA TRP A 320 18.85 -2.27 22.22
C TRP A 320 20.26 -2.21 22.81
N GLY A 321 20.78 -1.00 23.01
CA GLY A 321 22.10 -0.68 23.53
C GLY A 321 22.55 0.69 23.05
N LYS A 322 23.71 1.17 23.51
CA LYS A 322 24.20 2.53 23.18
C LYS A 322 24.36 2.78 21.67
N CYS A 323 24.95 1.84 20.94
CA CYS A 323 25.09 1.95 19.49
C CYS A 323 23.77 1.73 18.75
N PRO A 324 22.96 0.70 19.06
CA PRO A 324 21.62 0.55 18.53
C PRO A 324 20.72 1.78 18.76
N LEU A 325 20.76 2.42 19.93
CA LEU A 325 20.05 3.68 20.13
C LEU A 325 20.50 4.75 19.14
N ALA A 326 21.80 4.92 18.95
CA ALA A 326 22.34 5.89 18.00
C ALA A 326 21.87 5.61 16.56
N THR A 327 21.89 4.36 16.11
CA THR A 327 21.45 3.98 14.75
C THR A 327 19.93 4.08 14.59
N ALA A 328 19.15 3.64 15.58
CA ALA A 328 17.69 3.77 15.57
C ALA A 328 17.24 5.24 15.53
N SER A 329 18.00 6.17 16.12
CA SER A 329 17.70 7.60 16.11
C SER A 329 17.62 8.21 14.69
N PHE A 330 18.22 7.57 13.69
CA PHE A 330 18.08 7.97 12.28
C PHE A 330 17.50 6.87 11.40
N GLY A 331 16.95 5.78 12.00
CA GLY A 331 16.21 4.73 11.32
C GLY A 331 17.05 3.63 10.68
N HIS A 332 18.26 3.38 11.18
CA HIS A 332 19.13 2.33 10.70
C HIS A 332 19.09 1.11 11.63
N GLY A 333 18.94 -0.09 11.06
CA GLY A 333 18.84 -1.35 11.80
C GLY A 333 17.47 -1.62 12.43
N ILE A 334 16.53 -0.67 12.39
CA ILE A 334 15.17 -0.80 12.92
C ILE A 334 14.17 -0.98 11.77
N THR A 335 13.31 -1.96 11.89
CA THR A 335 12.36 -2.33 10.84
C THR A 335 10.90 -2.14 11.26
N THR A 336 10.04 -1.86 10.29
CA THR A 336 8.59 -1.81 10.49
C THR A 336 7.87 -2.01 9.14
N THR A 337 6.53 -2.04 9.12
CA THR A 337 5.74 -2.04 7.89
C THR A 337 5.34 -0.62 7.48
N LEU A 338 4.98 -0.42 6.20
CA LEU A 338 4.49 0.88 5.73
C LEU A 338 3.19 1.28 6.46
N LEU A 339 2.32 0.30 6.78
CA LEU A 339 1.09 0.53 7.55
C LEU A 339 1.38 1.05 8.98
N GLN A 340 2.33 0.43 9.67
CA GLN A 340 2.74 0.90 11.00
C GLN A 340 3.38 2.28 10.95
N LEU A 341 4.17 2.54 9.91
CA LEU A 341 4.77 3.84 9.67
C LEU A 341 3.68 4.92 9.48
N ALA A 342 2.70 4.68 8.62
CA ALA A 342 1.56 5.59 8.40
C ALA A 342 0.77 5.84 9.70
N LYS A 343 0.47 4.77 10.47
CA LYS A 343 -0.17 4.87 11.79
C LYS A 343 0.61 5.75 12.76
N ALA A 344 1.93 5.55 12.83
CA ALA A 344 2.78 6.31 13.75
C ALA A 344 2.82 7.80 13.40
N TYR A 345 2.92 8.13 12.09
CA TYR A 345 2.82 9.51 11.64
C TYR A 345 1.46 10.14 11.93
N ALA A 346 0.37 9.38 11.74
CA ALA A 346 -0.95 9.86 12.10
C ALA A 346 -1.05 10.21 13.60
N ILE A 347 -0.55 9.35 14.48
CA ILE A 347 -0.58 9.57 15.94
C ILE A 347 0.23 10.84 16.34
N ILE A 348 1.42 11.04 15.77
CA ILE A 348 2.24 12.21 16.11
C ILE A 348 1.70 13.51 15.52
N THR A 349 0.74 13.46 14.59
CA THR A 349 0.21 14.65 13.92
C THR A 349 -1.28 14.92 14.16
N ASN A 350 -1.99 14.02 14.83
CA ASN A 350 -3.42 14.18 15.16
C ASN A 350 -3.70 14.71 16.58
N GLY A 351 -2.71 15.26 17.27
CA GLY A 351 -2.81 15.65 18.66
C GLY A 351 -2.40 14.57 19.66
N GLY A 352 -1.72 13.52 19.21
CA GLY A 352 -1.25 12.41 20.05
C GLY A 352 -2.32 11.37 20.40
N TYR A 353 -3.41 11.32 19.65
CA TYR A 353 -4.49 10.36 19.88
C TYR A 353 -4.18 9.00 19.23
N LYS A 354 -4.42 7.94 20.01
CA LYS A 354 -4.29 6.56 19.53
C LYS A 354 -5.31 6.31 18.43
N ILE A 355 -4.86 5.74 17.32
CA ILE A 355 -5.72 5.25 16.24
C ILE A 355 -5.40 3.81 15.90
N ASN A 356 -6.38 3.12 15.34
CA ASN A 356 -6.21 1.79 14.78
C ASN A 356 -6.60 1.86 13.30
N PRO A 357 -5.67 1.62 12.37
CA PRO A 357 -5.98 1.54 10.95
C PRO A 357 -7.03 0.46 10.68
N THR A 358 -7.97 0.75 9.79
CA THR A 358 -8.99 -0.22 9.37
C THR A 358 -9.45 0.04 7.94
N THR A 359 -9.80 -1.03 7.26
CA THR A 359 -10.47 -1.01 5.94
C THR A 359 -11.97 -1.24 6.07
N ILE A 360 -12.50 -1.48 7.28
CA ILE A 360 -13.92 -1.78 7.53
C ILE A 360 -14.61 -0.55 8.10
N VAL A 361 -15.75 -0.18 7.53
CA VAL A 361 -16.61 0.86 8.09
C VAL A 361 -17.21 0.37 9.40
N LYS A 362 -16.85 1.03 10.50
CA LYS A 362 -17.35 0.71 11.85
C LYS A 362 -18.06 1.93 12.44
N THR A 363 -19.14 1.68 13.19
CA THR A 363 -19.72 2.71 14.03
C THR A 363 -18.73 3.01 15.17
N ARG A 364 -18.35 4.28 15.31
CA ARG A 364 -17.38 4.72 16.34
C ARG A 364 -18.06 5.63 17.33
N ASN A 365 -17.77 5.41 18.61
CA ASN A 365 -18.07 6.40 19.64
C ASN A 365 -16.94 7.45 19.64
N LEU A 366 -17.28 8.70 19.37
CA LEU A 366 -16.34 9.83 19.37
C LEU A 366 -15.68 10.04 20.75
N ASN A 367 -16.28 9.50 21.80
CA ASN A 367 -15.80 9.62 23.18
C ASN A 367 -14.66 8.64 23.57
N ASP A 368 -14.31 7.68 22.68
CA ASP A 368 -13.30 6.65 23.00
C ASP A 368 -11.88 7.05 22.56
N LYS A 369 -11.63 8.34 22.27
CA LYS A 369 -10.31 8.82 21.85
C LYS A 369 -9.34 8.84 23.05
N LYS A 370 -8.38 7.91 23.06
CA LYS A 370 -7.30 7.87 24.06
C LYS A 370 -6.10 8.66 23.59
N GLN A 371 -5.79 9.76 24.27
CA GLN A 371 -4.54 10.49 24.04
C GLN A 371 -3.37 9.72 24.67
N ILE A 372 -2.30 9.48 23.91
CA ILE A 372 -1.11 8.72 24.33
C ILE A 372 0.18 9.52 24.25
N LEU A 373 0.15 10.67 23.57
CA LEU A 373 1.25 11.65 23.51
C LEU A 373 0.69 13.02 23.89
N ASN A 374 1.59 13.93 24.32
CA ASN A 374 1.22 15.32 24.50
C ASN A 374 0.76 15.95 23.17
N ASP A 375 -0.30 16.75 23.18
CA ASP A 375 -0.79 17.47 21.99
C ASP A 375 0.23 18.47 21.43
N ASP A 376 1.11 18.96 22.28
CA ASP A 376 2.22 19.85 21.95
C ASP A 376 3.20 19.25 20.92
N VAL A 377 3.34 17.91 20.91
CA VAL A 377 4.13 17.18 19.89
C VAL A 377 3.66 17.52 18.49
N SER A 378 2.35 17.41 18.23
CA SER A 378 1.77 17.70 16.90
C SER A 378 1.97 19.17 16.53
N LYS A 379 1.73 20.08 17.45
CA LYS A 379 1.90 21.53 17.25
C LYS A 379 3.32 21.92 16.86
N LYS A 380 4.34 21.22 17.41
CA LYS A 380 5.75 21.44 17.12
C LYS A 380 6.21 20.73 15.84
N ILE A 381 5.75 19.50 15.59
CA ILE A 381 6.20 18.68 14.45
C ILE A 381 5.62 19.17 13.12
N LEU A 382 4.33 19.53 13.05
CA LEU A 382 3.67 19.91 11.79
C LEU A 382 4.34 21.07 11.06
N PRO A 383 4.70 22.20 11.72
CA PRO A 383 5.42 23.28 11.04
C PRO A 383 6.79 22.84 10.50
N ILE A 384 7.48 21.95 11.23
CA ILE A 384 8.80 21.45 10.79
C ILE A 384 8.64 20.55 9.56
N LEU A 385 7.64 19.66 9.54
CA LEU A 385 7.34 18.84 8.37
C LEU A 385 6.99 19.70 7.16
N ARG A 386 6.26 20.83 7.35
CA ARG A 386 5.97 21.78 6.26
C ARG A 386 7.26 22.42 5.73
N LYS A 387 8.18 22.83 6.60
CA LYS A 387 9.48 23.40 6.21
C LYS A 387 10.34 22.43 5.37
N ILE A 388 10.25 21.12 5.60
CA ILE A 388 10.95 20.11 4.76
C ILE A 388 10.51 20.16 3.30
N VAL A 389 9.26 20.57 3.05
CA VAL A 389 8.68 20.68 1.70
C VAL A 389 8.92 22.06 1.10
N THR A 390 8.87 23.13 1.90
CA THR A 390 8.84 24.51 1.40
C THR A 390 10.16 25.24 1.42
N THR A 391 11.13 24.82 2.23
CA THR A 391 12.40 25.53 2.33
C THR A 391 13.46 24.96 1.39
N LYS A 392 14.42 25.77 1.01
CA LYS A 392 15.53 25.38 0.14
C LYS A 392 16.42 24.29 0.74
N GLU A 393 16.51 24.26 2.06
CA GLU A 393 17.26 23.25 2.82
C GLU A 393 16.49 21.93 2.99
N GLY A 394 15.21 21.95 2.71
CA GLY A 394 14.34 20.78 2.82
C GLY A 394 14.62 19.75 1.74
N THR A 395 14.23 18.51 2.01
CA THR A 395 14.52 17.37 1.14
C THR A 395 13.34 16.95 0.25
N ALA A 396 12.21 17.71 0.26
CA ALA A 396 10.96 17.27 -0.34
C ALA A 396 10.25 18.35 -1.20
N SER A 397 11.01 19.24 -1.86
CA SER A 397 10.46 20.36 -2.64
C SER A 397 9.58 19.94 -3.82
N LEU A 398 9.79 18.77 -4.43
CA LEU A 398 8.95 18.25 -5.53
C LEU A 398 7.53 17.89 -5.08
N ALA A 399 7.28 17.72 -3.76
CA ALA A 399 5.93 17.56 -3.22
C ALA A 399 5.27 18.88 -2.83
N ASN A 400 5.87 20.04 -3.09
CA ASN A 400 5.23 21.33 -2.84
C ASN A 400 4.21 21.62 -3.96
N VAL A 401 2.98 21.18 -3.77
CA VAL A 401 1.89 21.35 -4.72
C VAL A 401 1.12 22.62 -4.36
N ASN A 402 0.97 23.54 -5.32
CA ASN A 402 0.25 24.78 -5.12
C ASN A 402 -1.22 24.52 -4.71
N GLY A 403 -1.68 25.25 -3.69
CA GLY A 403 -3.02 25.06 -3.13
C GLY A 403 -3.14 23.93 -2.08
N TYR A 404 -2.06 23.17 -1.82
CA TYR A 404 -2.05 22.13 -0.81
C TYR A 404 -0.92 22.33 0.21
N GLU A 405 -1.29 22.29 1.48
CA GLU A 405 -0.33 22.44 2.59
C GLU A 405 0.28 21.09 2.96
N ILE A 406 1.21 20.62 2.14
CA ILE A 406 1.87 19.32 2.34
C ILE A 406 3.10 19.52 3.24
N GLY A 407 3.18 18.73 4.28
CA GLY A 407 4.39 18.54 5.09
C GLY A 407 4.78 17.07 5.07
N GLY A 408 6.05 16.74 5.29
CA GLY A 408 6.44 15.34 5.30
C GLY A 408 7.92 15.10 5.51
N LYS A 409 8.31 13.81 5.53
CA LYS A 409 9.70 13.40 5.73
C LYS A 409 10.11 12.33 4.72
N THR A 410 11.29 12.53 4.15
CA THR A 410 11.95 11.58 3.25
C THR A 410 12.74 10.52 4.02
N GLY A 411 12.75 9.32 3.49
CA GLY A 411 13.61 8.23 3.94
C GLY A 411 14.26 7.51 2.76
N THR A 412 15.55 7.27 2.86
CA THR A 412 16.30 6.45 1.91
C THR A 412 17.12 5.46 2.72
N ALA A 413 16.82 4.19 2.59
CA ALA A 413 17.51 3.12 3.30
C ALA A 413 18.12 2.11 2.32
N GLN A 414 19.28 1.56 2.66
CA GLN A 414 19.85 0.44 1.94
C GLN A 414 19.17 -0.86 2.39
N LYS A 415 18.93 -1.77 1.46
CA LYS A 415 18.39 -3.10 1.79
C LYS A 415 19.49 -3.97 2.40
N SER A 416 19.18 -4.60 3.53
CA SER A 416 19.99 -5.68 4.06
C SER A 416 19.65 -6.99 3.33
N ILE A 417 20.65 -7.62 2.75
CA ILE A 417 20.54 -8.91 2.07
C ILE A 417 21.55 -9.85 2.73
N ALA A 418 21.09 -10.95 3.27
CA ALA A 418 21.92 -11.93 3.98
C ALA A 418 22.83 -11.30 5.06
N GLY A 419 22.31 -10.32 5.81
CA GLY A 419 23.02 -9.65 6.91
C GLY A 419 24.01 -8.57 6.48
N SER A 420 24.10 -8.24 5.20
CA SER A 420 24.97 -7.18 4.67
C SER A 420 24.16 -6.12 3.90
N TYR A 421 24.56 -4.85 4.03
CA TYR A 421 23.92 -3.78 3.28
C TYR A 421 24.32 -3.80 1.81
N SER A 422 23.33 -3.76 0.93
CA SER A 422 23.51 -3.73 -0.53
C SER A 422 23.39 -2.29 -1.05
N LYS A 423 23.74 -2.08 -2.33
CA LYS A 423 23.48 -0.79 -3.02
C LYS A 423 22.00 -0.56 -3.37
N LYS A 424 21.18 -1.59 -3.21
CA LYS A 424 19.73 -1.54 -3.44
C LYS A 424 19.04 -0.74 -2.34
N LYS A 425 18.05 0.07 -2.70
CA LYS A 425 17.45 1.04 -1.79
C LYS A 425 15.94 0.86 -1.66
N ILE A 426 15.44 1.21 -0.50
CA ILE A 426 14.02 1.54 -0.27
C ILE A 426 13.95 3.06 -0.15
N ASN A 427 13.19 3.69 -1.03
CA ASN A 427 12.89 5.10 -0.95
C ASN A 427 11.46 5.29 -0.45
N THR A 428 11.28 6.18 0.51
CA THR A 428 9.99 6.41 1.18
C THR A 428 9.76 7.89 1.42
N PHE A 429 8.54 8.33 1.23
CA PHE A 429 8.09 9.64 1.67
C PHE A 429 6.77 9.49 2.43
N VAL A 430 6.71 10.04 3.63
CA VAL A 430 5.49 10.12 4.42
C VAL A 430 5.06 11.56 4.50
N SER A 431 3.89 11.87 3.98
CA SER A 431 3.33 13.21 3.95
C SER A 431 2.06 13.32 4.78
N ILE A 432 1.86 14.50 5.35
CA ILE A 432 0.66 14.92 6.08
C ILE A 432 0.08 16.14 5.38
N PHE A 433 -1.20 16.17 5.18
CA PHE A 433 -1.87 17.33 4.58
C PHE A 433 -3.37 17.41 4.94
N PRO A 434 -3.91 18.65 5.00
CA PRO A 434 -3.17 19.90 5.10
C PRO A 434 -2.44 20.00 6.45
N THR A 435 -1.28 20.71 6.53
CA THR A 435 -0.51 20.80 7.78
C THR A 435 -1.12 21.73 8.82
N SER A 436 -1.92 22.73 8.41
CA SER A 436 -2.65 23.64 9.29
C SER A 436 -3.83 22.98 10.00
N ASN A 437 -4.48 22.03 9.36
CA ASN A 437 -5.58 21.24 9.91
C ASN A 437 -5.44 19.79 9.42
N PRO A 438 -4.57 18.98 10.04
CA PRO A 438 -4.15 17.71 9.49
C PRO A 438 -5.32 16.71 9.42
N LYS A 439 -5.53 16.18 8.21
CA LYS A 439 -6.58 15.20 7.91
C LYS A 439 -6.03 13.87 7.39
N PHE A 440 -5.01 13.93 6.53
CA PHE A 440 -4.55 12.76 5.81
C PHE A 440 -3.07 12.51 6.02
N VAL A 441 -2.70 11.24 6.12
CA VAL A 441 -1.36 10.74 5.90
C VAL A 441 -1.32 9.98 4.59
N LEU A 442 -0.35 10.31 3.73
CA LEU A 442 -0.02 9.54 2.54
C LEU A 442 1.42 9.04 2.66
N ALA A 443 1.58 7.75 2.82
CA ALA A 443 2.88 7.08 2.85
C ALA A 443 3.12 6.38 1.52
N VAL A 444 4.20 6.74 0.82
CA VAL A 444 4.59 6.17 -0.49
C VAL A 444 5.96 5.54 -0.37
N MET A 445 6.11 4.34 -0.90
CA MET A 445 7.35 3.57 -0.91
C MET A 445 7.65 3.05 -2.32
N LEU A 446 8.90 3.15 -2.75
CA LEU A 446 9.43 2.47 -3.94
C LEU A 446 10.54 1.51 -3.54
N ASP A 447 10.42 0.27 -4.00
CA ASP A 447 11.37 -0.82 -3.76
C ASP A 447 12.37 -0.91 -4.91
N GLU A 448 13.64 -0.63 -4.63
CA GLU A 448 14.76 -0.63 -5.59
C GLU A 448 14.55 0.30 -6.81
N PRO A 449 14.11 1.57 -6.63
CA PRO A 449 13.99 2.48 -7.75
C PRO A 449 15.36 2.77 -8.39
N LYS A 450 15.35 3.03 -9.70
CA LYS A 450 16.53 3.44 -10.45
C LYS A 450 16.46 4.92 -10.82
N THR A 451 17.61 5.51 -11.12
CA THR A 451 17.69 6.87 -11.68
C THR A 451 17.29 6.86 -13.16
N ASN A 452 16.60 7.90 -13.61
CA ASN A 452 16.23 8.09 -15.00
C ASN A 452 16.81 9.43 -15.50
N LYS A 453 17.72 9.38 -16.48
CA LYS A 453 18.44 10.56 -17.01
C LYS A 453 17.57 11.43 -17.93
N ASP A 454 16.50 10.86 -18.46
CA ASP A 454 15.65 11.54 -19.46
C ASP A 454 14.34 12.06 -18.86
N TYR A 455 14.02 11.67 -17.63
CA TYR A 455 12.82 12.15 -16.95
C TYR A 455 12.94 13.64 -16.66
N ILE A 456 11.85 14.39 -16.91
CA ILE A 456 11.77 15.83 -16.66
C ILE A 456 10.86 16.05 -15.44
N TYR A 457 11.45 16.53 -14.35
CA TYR A 457 10.73 16.95 -13.16
C TYR A 457 10.07 18.30 -13.40
N HIS A 458 8.83 18.45 -12.94
CA HIS A 458 8.09 19.71 -12.95
C HIS A 458 7.82 20.10 -11.50
N TYR A 459 8.31 21.27 -11.09
CA TYR A 459 7.96 21.82 -9.78
C TYR A 459 6.50 22.28 -9.80
N ARG A 460 5.74 21.91 -8.76
CA ARG A 460 4.29 22.14 -8.65
C ARG A 460 3.92 23.33 -7.77
N ASP A 461 4.93 24.09 -7.34
CA ASP A 461 4.81 25.25 -6.44
C ASP A 461 4.37 26.55 -7.15
N GLY A 462 4.07 26.48 -8.44
CA GLY A 462 3.72 27.63 -9.28
C GLY A 462 4.93 28.32 -9.93
N SER A 463 6.16 27.87 -9.66
CA SER A 463 7.38 28.46 -10.24
C SER A 463 7.62 28.11 -11.71
N ASN A 464 6.92 27.09 -12.24
CA ASN A 464 7.15 26.52 -13.58
C ASN A 464 8.57 26.01 -13.85
N ILE A 465 9.37 25.79 -12.80
CA ILE A 465 10.72 25.26 -12.91
C ILE A 465 10.67 23.80 -13.37
N LYS A 466 11.58 23.47 -14.31
CA LYS A 466 11.78 22.11 -14.81
C LYS A 466 13.22 21.68 -14.57
N TYR A 467 13.40 20.40 -14.26
CA TYR A 467 14.72 19.82 -14.06
C TYR A 467 14.83 18.48 -14.79
N LYS A 468 15.82 18.32 -15.66
CA LYS A 468 16.01 17.08 -16.43
C LYS A 468 16.97 16.13 -15.71
N GLY A 469 16.55 14.88 -15.63
CA GLY A 469 17.32 13.75 -15.12
C GLY A 469 17.26 13.60 -13.60
N THR A 470 17.33 12.36 -13.13
CA THR A 470 17.40 12.03 -11.71
C THR A 470 18.85 12.13 -11.22
N PRO A 471 19.25 13.15 -10.44
CA PRO A 471 20.66 13.34 -10.07
C PRO A 471 21.11 12.28 -9.05
N PHE A 472 20.25 11.86 -8.16
CA PHE A 472 20.55 10.89 -7.10
C PHE A 472 19.40 9.91 -6.89
N ASN A 473 19.74 8.64 -6.64
CA ASN A 473 18.75 7.66 -6.18
C ASN A 473 18.45 7.88 -4.69
N THR A 474 17.57 8.85 -4.43
CA THR A 474 17.08 9.20 -3.09
C THR A 474 15.59 9.47 -3.13
N ALA A 475 14.93 9.40 -1.97
CA ALA A 475 13.51 9.66 -1.85
C ALA A 475 13.10 11.05 -2.37
N GLY A 476 13.96 12.08 -2.19
CA GLY A 476 13.71 13.44 -2.66
C GLY A 476 13.51 13.56 -4.18
N TRP A 477 14.09 12.64 -4.95
CA TRP A 477 13.98 12.59 -6.41
C TRP A 477 13.08 11.47 -6.93
N THR A 478 12.55 10.64 -6.06
CA THR A 478 11.71 9.51 -6.45
C THR A 478 10.33 9.57 -5.76
N THR A 479 10.21 9.09 -4.54
CA THR A 479 8.92 9.02 -3.82
C THR A 479 8.29 10.39 -3.55
N VAL A 480 9.09 11.44 -3.42
CA VAL A 480 8.58 12.82 -3.27
C VAL A 480 7.89 13.27 -4.55
N GLU A 481 8.48 13.00 -5.72
CA GLU A 481 7.89 13.27 -7.03
C GLU A 481 6.57 12.52 -7.20
N VAL A 482 6.58 11.21 -6.93
CA VAL A 482 5.37 10.35 -6.99
C VAL A 482 4.27 10.89 -6.07
N THR A 483 4.62 11.26 -4.84
CA THR A 483 3.65 11.77 -3.87
C THR A 483 3.06 13.12 -4.29
N GLY A 484 3.89 14.03 -4.81
CA GLY A 484 3.42 15.30 -5.34
C GLY A 484 2.40 15.11 -6.46
N GLN A 485 2.68 14.21 -7.39
CA GLN A 485 1.75 13.90 -8.50
C GLN A 485 0.47 13.23 -8.00
N ILE A 486 0.58 12.29 -7.05
CA ILE A 486 -0.61 11.67 -6.45
C ILE A 486 -1.50 12.73 -5.80
N ILE A 487 -0.94 13.62 -4.96
CA ILE A 487 -1.73 14.64 -4.25
C ILE A 487 -2.34 15.64 -5.24
N GLU A 488 -1.64 16.03 -6.29
CA GLU A 488 -2.18 16.87 -7.35
C GLU A 488 -3.44 16.25 -7.99
N ASN A 489 -3.44 14.94 -8.22
CA ASN A 489 -4.55 14.23 -8.87
C ASN A 489 -5.72 13.92 -7.91
N ILE A 490 -5.44 13.53 -6.65
CA ILE A 490 -6.51 13.16 -5.70
C ILE A 490 -6.99 14.35 -4.86
N GLY A 491 -6.22 15.41 -4.77
CA GLY A 491 -6.50 16.59 -3.94
C GLY A 491 -7.88 17.21 -4.17
N PRO A 492 -8.30 17.44 -5.43
CA PRO A 492 -9.65 17.97 -5.71
C PRO A 492 -10.76 17.04 -5.20
N ILE A 493 -10.58 15.71 -5.28
CA ILE A 493 -11.56 14.74 -4.78
C ILE A 493 -11.60 14.80 -3.25
N LEU A 494 -10.44 14.83 -2.61
CA LEU A 494 -10.35 14.91 -1.15
C LEU A 494 -10.97 16.20 -0.61
N ALA A 495 -10.74 17.32 -1.26
CA ALA A 495 -11.30 18.62 -0.85
C ALA A 495 -12.83 18.69 -0.97
N THR A 496 -13.44 17.92 -1.88
CA THR A 496 -14.88 17.93 -2.10
C THR A 496 -15.65 16.87 -1.33
N LYS A 497 -15.01 15.73 -1.02
CA LYS A 497 -15.68 14.58 -0.38
C LYS A 497 -15.37 14.43 1.11
N TYR A 498 -14.28 14.98 1.57
CA TYR A 498 -13.73 14.77 2.92
C TYR A 498 -13.43 16.11 3.61
#